data_8d04f917c0564fec2f63480b26d84613
#
_entry.id   8d04f917c0564fec2f63480b26d84613
#
_cell.length_a   1.000
_cell.length_b   1.000
_cell.length_c   1.000
_cell.angle_alpha   90.00
_cell.angle_beta   90.00
_cell.angle_gamma   90.00
#
_symmetry.space_group_name_H-M   'P 1'
#
loop_
_entity.id
_entity.type
_entity.pdbx_description
1 polymer ?
#
loop_
_entity_poly.entity_id
_entity_poly.type
_entity_poly.pdbx_seq_one_letter_code
_entity_poly.pdbx_strand_id
1 'polypeptide(L)'
;PSDRLHPYAGHPVAFRLSGGPRKSGCGKRPDKTKFDSLLVADPIDPVSVFSLSPRTLCPIWLNVKIPHTAVSNIYEGEVAIYSGKQEVGRVGLKLKVGKRTLPAPSQWQFHLDLWQNPFAVARYYQTGLWTKEHFEAMRPVMKALADAGQKVITASIMHKPWNGQTYDAFESMVTWTRKVDGSWHFDFDVFDKWVEFMMDT
;
A
#
# COMPACT_ATOMS: atom_id res chain seq x y z
N PRO A 1 -20.68 -2.96 -8.84
CA PRO A 1 -20.47 -4.34 -9.18
C PRO A 1 -19.23 -4.42 -10.04
N SER A 2 -18.08 -4.57 -9.46
CA SER A 2 -16.81 -4.77 -10.17
C SER A 2 -16.09 -5.91 -9.49
N ASP A 3 -16.62 -7.13 -9.73
CA ASP A 3 -15.93 -8.38 -9.44
C ASP A 3 -14.79 -8.59 -10.43
N ARG A 4 -13.74 -7.77 -10.33
CA ARG A 4 -12.44 -8.14 -10.88
C ARG A 4 -11.61 -8.66 -9.74
N LEU A 5 -11.77 -9.97 -9.49
CA LEU A 5 -10.86 -10.73 -8.67
C LEU A 5 -9.44 -10.56 -9.23
N HIS A 6 -8.57 -9.98 -8.44
CA HIS A 6 -7.17 -9.86 -8.79
C HIS A 6 -6.53 -11.25 -8.87
N PRO A 7 -5.68 -11.52 -9.90
CA PRO A 7 -5.04 -12.82 -10.11
C PRO A 7 -3.91 -13.14 -9.11
N TYR A 8 -3.83 -12.43 -7.99
CA TYR A 8 -2.79 -12.65 -6.98
C TYR A 8 -3.26 -13.36 -5.71
N ALA A 9 -4.46 -13.94 -5.73
CA ALA A 9 -4.87 -14.81 -4.63
C ALA A 9 -3.90 -16.01 -4.54
N GLY A 10 -2.99 -15.96 -3.59
CA GLY A 10 -2.21 -17.13 -3.19
C GLY A 10 -0.92 -17.42 -3.96
N HIS A 11 -0.36 -16.49 -4.73
CA HIS A 11 0.99 -16.67 -5.23
C HIS A 11 2.03 -16.16 -4.23
N PRO A 12 2.89 -17.04 -3.69
CA PRO A 12 4.02 -16.62 -2.91
C PRO A 12 4.90 -15.71 -3.78
N VAL A 13 5.08 -14.47 -3.39
CA VAL A 13 6.00 -13.55 -4.06
C VAL A 13 7.41 -14.07 -3.79
N ALA A 14 8.00 -14.72 -4.79
CA ALA A 14 9.42 -15.04 -4.75
C ALA A 14 10.20 -13.73 -4.78
N PHE A 15 10.74 -13.30 -3.66
CA PHE A 15 11.71 -12.22 -3.61
C PHE A 15 12.96 -12.66 -4.36
N ARG A 16 12.98 -12.41 -5.66
CA ARG A 16 14.21 -12.49 -6.42
C ARG A 16 15.07 -11.30 -6.02
N LEU A 17 15.99 -11.50 -5.12
CA LEU A 17 17.09 -10.58 -4.89
C LEU A 17 17.94 -10.50 -6.18
N SER A 18 17.38 -9.90 -7.25
CA SER A 18 18.10 -9.64 -8.46
C SER A 18 18.89 -8.36 -8.28
N GLY A 19 20.20 -8.45 -8.22
CA GLY A 19 21.02 -7.28 -8.28
C GLY A 19 22.48 -7.62 -8.05
N GLY A 20 23.30 -7.42 -9.06
CA GLY A 20 24.74 -7.31 -8.92
C GLY A 20 25.14 -6.22 -7.94
N PRO A 21 26.41 -6.07 -7.61
CA PRO A 21 26.91 -5.10 -6.65
C PRO A 21 26.59 -3.68 -7.12
N ARG A 22 25.51 -3.08 -6.60
CA ARG A 22 25.32 -1.64 -6.73
C ARG A 22 26.20 -0.95 -5.72
N LYS A 23 27.02 -0.02 -6.18
CA LYS A 23 27.96 0.75 -5.36
C LYS A 23 27.26 1.79 -4.48
N SER A 24 25.92 1.98 -4.59
CA SER A 24 25.15 2.94 -3.82
C SER A 24 23.88 2.25 -3.31
N GLY A 25 23.66 2.28 -2.02
CA GLY A 25 22.48 1.75 -1.34
C GLY A 25 22.72 1.63 0.16
N CYS A 26 21.68 1.69 0.94
CA CYS A 26 21.73 1.52 2.39
C CYS A 26 22.19 0.10 2.75
N GLY A 27 23.39 -0.02 3.26
CA GLY A 27 23.94 -1.26 3.82
C GLY A 27 24.61 -2.19 2.79
N LYS A 28 25.40 -3.13 3.32
CA LYS A 28 25.99 -4.23 2.55
C LYS A 28 24.90 -5.26 2.27
N ARG A 29 24.69 -5.62 1.01
CA ARG A 29 23.82 -6.74 0.68
C ARG A 29 24.44 -8.04 1.20
N PRO A 30 23.62 -8.90 1.83
CA PRO A 30 24.11 -10.21 2.24
C PRO A 30 24.62 -11.01 1.05
N ASP A 31 25.60 -11.84 1.28
CA ASP A 31 26.12 -12.78 0.30
C ASP A 31 25.04 -13.82 -0.03
N LYS A 32 24.56 -13.81 -1.29
CA LYS A 32 23.48 -14.69 -1.75
C LYS A 32 23.76 -16.18 -1.60
N THR A 33 25.01 -16.57 -1.51
CA THR A 33 25.41 -17.99 -1.34
C THR A 33 25.14 -18.51 0.05
N LYS A 34 24.88 -17.61 1.02
CA LYS A 34 24.64 -17.93 2.43
C LYS A 34 23.17 -17.93 2.82
N PHE A 35 22.27 -17.64 1.91
CA PHE A 35 20.84 -17.53 2.18
C PHE A 35 20.02 -18.36 1.20
N ASP A 36 19.15 -19.20 1.74
CA ASP A 36 18.12 -19.87 0.95
C ASP A 36 17.02 -18.88 0.54
N SER A 37 16.37 -19.22 -0.58
CA SER A 37 15.17 -18.49 -1.01
C SER A 37 14.03 -18.83 -0.06
N LEU A 38 13.52 -17.83 0.66
CA LEU A 38 12.35 -17.96 1.53
C LEU A 38 11.15 -17.28 0.85
N LEU A 39 10.02 -18.00 0.84
CA LEU A 39 8.75 -17.40 0.44
C LEU A 39 8.15 -16.69 1.66
N VAL A 40 7.95 -15.38 1.53
CA VAL A 40 7.35 -14.54 2.57
C VAL A 40 6.04 -13.99 2.05
N ALA A 41 4.98 -14.08 2.86
CA ALA A 41 3.73 -13.40 2.57
C ALA A 41 3.95 -11.88 2.72
N ASP A 42 3.73 -11.13 1.64
CA ASP A 42 3.95 -9.68 1.61
C ASP A 42 2.62 -8.90 1.72
N PRO A 43 1.69 -8.94 0.77
CA PRO A 43 0.42 -8.25 0.89
C PRO A 43 -0.61 -9.07 1.70
N ILE A 44 -1.49 -8.36 2.40
CA ILE A 44 -2.72 -8.93 2.96
C ILE A 44 -3.80 -8.84 1.89
N ASP A 45 -4.24 -9.99 1.41
CA ASP A 45 -5.23 -10.07 0.35
C ASP A 45 -6.65 -10.12 0.95
N PRO A 46 -7.55 -9.20 0.62
CA PRO A 46 -8.91 -9.16 1.17
C PRO A 46 -9.80 -10.21 0.50
N VAL A 47 -9.48 -11.48 0.71
CA VAL A 47 -10.23 -12.61 0.15
C VAL A 47 -11.02 -13.35 1.24
N SER A 48 -12.21 -13.82 0.89
CA SER A 48 -13.05 -14.65 1.77
C SER A 48 -12.89 -16.15 1.52
N VAL A 49 -12.35 -16.52 0.35
CA VAL A 49 -12.12 -17.91 -0.06
C VAL A 49 -10.77 -18.00 -0.75
N PHE A 50 -9.98 -19.00 -0.40
CA PHE A 50 -8.69 -19.26 -1.02
C PHE A 50 -8.39 -20.77 -1.05
N SER A 51 -7.48 -21.16 -1.94
CA SER A 51 -6.98 -22.54 -2.02
C SER A 51 -5.69 -22.69 -1.24
N LEU A 52 -5.62 -23.70 -0.41
CA LEU A 52 -4.44 -24.03 0.38
C LEU A 52 -3.81 -25.32 -0.13
N SER A 53 -2.55 -25.26 -0.55
CA SER A 53 -1.82 -26.45 -0.98
C SER A 53 -1.48 -27.34 0.23
N PRO A 54 -1.38 -28.67 0.05
CA PRO A 54 -0.97 -29.56 1.12
C PRO A 54 0.38 -29.15 1.74
N ARG A 55 0.49 -29.24 3.04
CA ARG A 55 1.69 -28.91 3.82
C ARG A 55 2.14 -27.43 3.72
N THR A 56 1.21 -26.53 3.44
CA THR A 56 1.45 -25.08 3.48
C THR A 56 0.70 -24.45 4.65
N LEU A 57 1.24 -23.34 5.15
CA LEU A 57 0.59 -22.49 6.15
C LEU A 57 0.11 -21.21 5.48
N CYS A 58 -1.09 -20.78 5.82
CA CYS A 58 -1.62 -19.50 5.39
C CYS A 58 -2.07 -18.72 6.63
N PRO A 59 -1.37 -17.64 7.00
CA PRO A 59 -1.83 -16.77 8.06
C PRO A 59 -3.10 -16.03 7.63
N ILE A 60 -4.09 -15.99 8.53
CA ILE A 60 -5.34 -15.25 8.32
C ILE A 60 -5.32 -14.04 9.22
N TRP A 61 -5.42 -12.85 8.61
CA TRP A 61 -5.54 -11.60 9.33
C TRP A 61 -7.01 -11.28 9.62
N LEU A 62 -7.34 -11.08 10.89
CA LEU A 62 -8.68 -10.69 11.33
C LEU A 62 -8.66 -9.23 11.75
N ASN A 63 -9.53 -8.42 11.16
CA ASN A 63 -9.72 -7.03 11.54
C ASN A 63 -11.13 -6.81 12.08
N VAL A 64 -11.23 -6.35 13.32
CA VAL A 64 -12.50 -6.04 13.97
C VAL A 64 -12.66 -4.53 14.06
N LYS A 65 -13.55 -3.96 13.25
CA LYS A 65 -13.88 -2.54 13.31
C LYS A 65 -14.82 -2.28 14.48
N ILE A 66 -14.35 -1.51 15.46
CA ILE A 66 -15.14 -1.10 16.62
C ILE A 66 -15.85 0.22 16.30
N PRO A 67 -17.18 0.26 16.24
CA PRO A 67 -17.89 1.50 16.00
C PRO A 67 -17.75 2.47 17.20
N HIS A 68 -17.82 3.77 16.96
CA HIS A 68 -17.75 4.80 18.02
C HIS A 68 -18.86 4.68 19.06
N THR A 69 -19.97 4.04 18.69
CA THR A 69 -21.13 3.81 19.58
C THR A 69 -21.00 2.54 20.42
N ALA A 70 -19.90 1.79 20.28
CA ALA A 70 -19.71 0.57 21.05
C ALA A 70 -19.58 0.87 22.54
N VAL A 71 -20.39 0.19 23.34
CA VAL A 71 -20.36 0.33 24.80
C VAL A 71 -19.11 -0.38 25.34
N SER A 72 -18.47 0.23 26.34
CA SER A 72 -17.34 -0.39 27.05
C SER A 72 -17.78 -1.70 27.71
N ASN A 73 -17.32 -2.83 27.18
CA ASN A 73 -17.67 -4.16 27.65
C ASN A 73 -16.68 -5.20 27.10
N ILE A 74 -16.88 -6.46 27.49
CA ILE A 74 -16.27 -7.60 26.88
C ILE A 74 -17.28 -8.19 25.89
N TYR A 75 -16.87 -8.30 24.63
CA TYR A 75 -17.63 -8.92 23.56
C TYR A 75 -17.00 -10.27 23.24
N GLU A 76 -17.80 -11.27 23.07
CA GLU A 76 -17.39 -12.61 22.71
C GLU A 76 -17.99 -12.99 21.36
N GLY A 77 -17.21 -13.66 20.55
CA GLY A 77 -17.59 -14.11 19.21
C GLY A 77 -16.76 -15.30 18.78
N GLU A 78 -17.01 -15.79 17.61
CA GLU A 78 -16.31 -16.94 17.06
C GLU A 78 -15.99 -16.74 15.58
N VAL A 79 -14.88 -17.33 15.14
CA VAL A 79 -14.53 -17.47 13.74
C VAL A 79 -14.55 -18.95 13.40
N ALA A 80 -15.47 -19.35 12.54
CA ALA A 80 -15.54 -20.71 12.04
C ALA A 80 -14.78 -20.82 10.71
N ILE A 81 -13.99 -21.86 10.55
CA ILE A 81 -13.16 -22.13 9.37
C ILE A 81 -13.79 -23.34 8.65
N TYR A 82 -14.05 -23.15 7.35
CA TYR A 82 -14.67 -24.17 6.52
C TYR A 82 -13.74 -24.62 5.40
N SER A 83 -13.77 -25.90 5.10
CA SER A 83 -13.24 -26.49 3.86
C SER A 83 -14.42 -26.95 3.00
N GLY A 84 -14.73 -26.21 1.96
CA GLY A 84 -15.99 -26.36 1.25
C GLY A 84 -17.20 -26.13 2.17
N LYS A 85 -18.01 -27.15 2.40
CA LYS A 85 -19.18 -27.08 3.31
C LYS A 85 -18.92 -27.64 4.71
N GLN A 86 -17.74 -28.21 4.94
CA GLN A 86 -17.40 -28.82 6.22
C GLN A 86 -16.66 -27.80 7.12
N GLU A 87 -17.15 -27.65 8.35
CA GLU A 87 -16.40 -26.92 9.37
C GLU A 87 -15.19 -27.76 9.79
N VAL A 88 -13.99 -27.17 9.66
CA VAL A 88 -12.71 -27.81 9.99
C VAL A 88 -12.06 -27.24 11.24
N GLY A 89 -12.57 -26.12 11.72
CA GLY A 89 -12.07 -25.52 12.94
C GLY A 89 -12.87 -24.31 13.39
N ARG A 90 -12.72 -23.96 14.66
CA ARG A 90 -13.36 -22.79 15.27
C ARG A 90 -12.42 -22.14 16.26
N VAL A 91 -12.37 -20.82 16.24
CA VAL A 91 -11.54 -20.02 17.15
C VAL A 91 -12.44 -19.03 17.87
N GLY A 92 -12.45 -19.08 19.20
CA GLY A 92 -13.15 -18.11 20.04
C GLY A 92 -12.43 -16.76 20.03
N LEU A 93 -13.18 -15.68 19.93
CA LEU A 93 -12.71 -14.31 20.03
C LEU A 93 -13.24 -13.67 21.31
N LYS A 94 -12.36 -13.01 22.05
CA LYS A 94 -12.73 -12.21 23.22
C LYS A 94 -12.14 -10.81 23.06
N LEU A 95 -13.03 -9.82 22.85
CA LEU A 95 -12.68 -8.44 22.61
C LEU A 95 -13.08 -7.58 23.79
N LYS A 96 -12.11 -6.97 24.48
CA LYS A 96 -12.34 -5.99 25.54
C LYS A 96 -12.37 -4.58 24.94
N VAL A 97 -13.55 -3.98 24.88
CA VAL A 97 -13.72 -2.57 24.47
C VAL A 97 -13.56 -1.68 25.71
N GLY A 98 -12.60 -0.77 25.65
CA GLY A 98 -12.32 0.21 26.71
C GLY A 98 -13.30 1.38 26.73
N LYS A 99 -13.17 2.24 27.74
CA LYS A 99 -14.01 3.46 27.87
C LYS A 99 -13.50 4.63 27.01
N ARG A 100 -12.26 4.56 26.51
CA ARG A 100 -11.67 5.64 25.70
C ARG A 100 -12.03 5.43 24.25
N THR A 101 -12.50 6.50 23.62
CA THR A 101 -12.69 6.57 22.16
C THR A 101 -11.53 7.35 21.57
N LEU A 102 -10.88 6.80 20.57
CA LEU A 102 -9.84 7.51 19.83
C LEU A 102 -10.48 8.61 18.98
N PRO A 103 -9.84 9.78 18.86
CA PRO A 103 -10.30 10.79 17.93
C PRO A 103 -10.22 10.28 16.48
N ALA A 104 -10.96 10.90 15.57
CA ALA A 104 -10.83 10.59 14.16
C ALA A 104 -9.39 10.83 13.68
N PRO A 105 -8.88 10.07 12.70
CA PRO A 105 -7.52 10.23 12.19
C PRO A 105 -7.18 11.65 11.75
N SER A 106 -8.13 12.38 11.20
CA SER A 106 -7.99 13.80 10.84
C SER A 106 -7.66 14.71 12.03
N GLN A 107 -8.02 14.31 13.25
CA GLN A 107 -7.79 15.05 14.49
C GLN A 107 -6.52 14.62 15.25
N TRP A 108 -5.81 13.62 14.75
CA TRP A 108 -4.57 13.17 15.38
C TRP A 108 -3.50 14.26 15.31
N GLN A 109 -2.81 14.46 16.42
CA GLN A 109 -1.79 15.52 16.55
C GLN A 109 -0.41 15.06 16.12
N PHE A 110 -0.15 13.75 16.06
CA PHE A 110 1.14 13.26 15.60
C PHE A 110 1.28 13.42 14.08
N HIS A 111 2.50 13.69 13.64
CA HIS A 111 2.83 13.85 12.22
C HIS A 111 3.09 12.49 11.59
N LEU A 112 2.23 12.09 10.67
CA LEU A 112 2.41 10.89 9.86
C LEU A 112 2.76 11.29 8.43
N ASP A 113 3.92 10.82 7.98
CA ASP A 113 4.42 11.03 6.62
C ASP A 113 4.74 9.68 5.99
N LEU A 114 3.78 9.12 5.28
CA LEU A 114 3.94 7.92 4.47
C LEU A 114 4.12 8.36 3.00
N TRP A 115 5.27 8.14 2.45
CA TRP A 115 5.60 8.54 1.08
C TRP A 115 4.74 7.82 0.07
N GLN A 116 4.03 8.59 -0.75
CA GLN A 116 3.18 8.07 -1.79
C GLN A 116 3.99 7.76 -3.05
N ASN A 117 3.64 6.64 -3.71
CA ASN A 117 4.26 6.23 -4.98
C ASN A 117 3.18 6.08 -6.08
N PRO A 118 2.76 7.18 -6.72
CA PRO A 118 1.79 7.14 -7.80
C PRO A 118 2.30 6.33 -9.01
N PHE A 119 3.59 6.32 -9.27
CA PHE A 119 4.19 5.59 -10.40
C PHE A 119 4.03 4.07 -10.26
N ALA A 120 4.17 3.56 -9.03
CA ALA A 120 3.93 2.14 -8.75
C ALA A 120 2.46 1.76 -8.99
N VAL A 121 1.52 2.63 -8.68
CA VAL A 121 0.09 2.41 -8.94
C VAL A 121 -0.17 2.34 -10.44
N ALA A 122 0.37 3.27 -11.22
CA ALA A 122 0.24 3.25 -12.67
C ALA A 122 0.79 1.96 -13.29
N ARG A 123 1.97 1.52 -12.85
CA ARG A 123 2.60 0.28 -13.29
C ARG A 123 1.77 -0.94 -12.92
N TYR A 124 1.27 -1.00 -11.69
CA TYR A 124 0.49 -2.15 -11.20
C TYR A 124 -0.83 -2.31 -11.97
N TYR A 125 -1.56 -1.21 -12.15
CA TYR A 125 -2.85 -1.21 -12.86
C TYR A 125 -2.71 -1.05 -14.38
N GLN A 126 -1.48 -0.92 -14.91
CA GLN A 126 -1.19 -0.76 -16.34
C GLN A 126 -1.93 0.44 -16.95
N THR A 127 -2.01 1.54 -16.21
CA THR A 127 -2.62 2.79 -16.66
C THR A 127 -1.57 3.79 -17.16
N GLY A 128 -1.96 4.68 -18.05
CA GLY A 128 -1.13 5.86 -18.39
C GLY A 128 -0.98 6.78 -17.18
N LEU A 129 0.21 7.34 -16.98
CA LEU A 129 0.45 8.29 -15.90
C LEU A 129 -0.45 9.53 -16.05
N TRP A 130 -1.02 9.96 -14.95
CA TRP A 130 -1.81 11.19 -14.81
C TRP A 130 -3.09 11.24 -15.65
N THR A 131 -3.54 10.07 -16.13
CA THR A 131 -4.85 9.92 -16.78
C THR A 131 -5.96 9.81 -15.74
N LYS A 132 -7.20 9.94 -16.17
CA LYS A 132 -8.38 9.75 -15.30
C LYS A 132 -8.38 8.36 -14.65
N GLU A 133 -8.07 7.33 -15.42
CA GLU A 133 -8.00 5.94 -14.97
C GLU A 133 -6.93 5.75 -13.90
N HIS A 134 -5.79 6.45 -14.03
CA HIS A 134 -4.74 6.44 -13.02
C HIS A 134 -5.21 7.06 -11.69
N PHE A 135 -5.84 8.21 -11.74
CA PHE A 135 -6.40 8.86 -10.54
C PHE A 135 -7.49 8.00 -9.89
N GLU A 136 -8.35 7.36 -10.66
CA GLU A 136 -9.35 6.41 -10.16
C GLU A 136 -8.70 5.20 -9.47
N ALA A 137 -7.64 4.65 -10.04
CA ALA A 137 -6.88 3.54 -9.44
C ALA A 137 -6.16 3.95 -8.15
N MET A 138 -5.67 5.19 -8.05
CA MET A 138 -5.00 5.71 -6.87
C MET A 138 -5.96 5.98 -5.70
N ARG A 139 -7.19 6.39 -5.96
CA ARG A 139 -8.13 6.86 -4.94
C ARG A 139 -8.29 5.91 -3.74
N PRO A 140 -8.49 4.60 -3.90
CA PRO A 140 -8.62 3.68 -2.76
C PRO A 140 -7.36 3.62 -1.88
N VAL A 141 -6.18 3.66 -2.50
CA VAL A 141 -4.91 3.60 -1.80
C VAL A 141 -4.66 4.90 -1.03
N MET A 142 -4.85 6.05 -1.68
CA MET A 142 -4.64 7.36 -1.05
C MET A 142 -5.66 7.60 0.06
N LYS A 143 -6.92 7.17 -0.15
CA LYS A 143 -7.91 7.20 0.91
C LYS A 143 -7.53 6.34 2.12
N ALA A 144 -6.96 5.16 1.91
CA ALA A 144 -6.49 4.32 3.02
C ALA A 144 -5.37 5.02 3.83
N LEU A 145 -4.48 5.76 3.16
CA LEU A 145 -3.46 6.58 3.82
C LEU A 145 -4.08 7.75 4.61
N ALA A 146 -5.06 8.44 4.03
CA ALA A 146 -5.79 9.50 4.70
C ALA A 146 -6.54 8.96 5.95
N ASP A 147 -7.21 7.82 5.83
CA ASP A 147 -7.90 7.13 6.93
C ASP A 147 -6.90 6.66 8.02
N ALA A 148 -5.64 6.45 7.69
CA ALA A 148 -4.56 6.18 8.64
C ALA A 148 -3.99 7.45 9.30
N GLY A 149 -4.44 8.64 8.92
CA GLY A 149 -4.01 9.92 9.47
C GLY A 149 -2.85 10.58 8.74
N GLN A 150 -2.62 10.25 7.47
CA GLN A 150 -1.63 10.92 6.61
C GLN A 150 -1.85 12.43 6.58
N LYS A 151 -0.76 13.20 6.74
CA LYS A 151 -0.77 14.66 6.80
C LYS A 151 0.07 15.33 5.70
N VAL A 152 0.82 14.54 4.94
CA VAL A 152 1.82 15.03 4.00
C VAL A 152 1.53 14.51 2.60
N ILE A 153 1.65 15.39 1.62
CA ILE A 153 1.60 15.04 0.19
C ILE A 153 3.04 14.99 -0.32
N THR A 154 3.48 13.83 -0.79
CA THR A 154 4.79 13.67 -1.41
C THR A 154 4.69 14.02 -2.89
N ALA A 155 5.39 15.04 -3.34
CA ALA A 155 5.47 15.44 -4.73
C ALA A 155 6.94 15.49 -5.21
N SER A 156 7.24 14.84 -6.32
CA SER A 156 8.58 14.89 -6.93
C SER A 156 8.69 16.07 -7.90
N ILE A 157 9.60 16.99 -7.63
CA ILE A 157 9.86 18.16 -8.48
C ILE A 157 11.15 18.02 -9.31
N MET A 158 11.82 16.86 -9.20
CA MET A 158 13.01 16.53 -9.97
C MET A 158 12.95 15.08 -10.42
N HIS A 159 13.69 14.74 -11.47
CA HIS A 159 13.77 13.39 -12.00
C HIS A 159 14.62 12.49 -11.07
N LYS A 160 14.10 11.31 -10.75
CA LYS A 160 14.77 10.28 -9.93
C LYS A 160 15.32 10.80 -8.59
N PRO A 161 14.51 11.42 -7.74
CA PRO A 161 14.98 12.01 -6.48
C PRO A 161 15.66 10.98 -5.56
N TRP A 162 15.32 9.70 -5.67
CA TRP A 162 15.91 8.60 -4.88
C TRP A 162 16.98 7.80 -5.62
N ASN A 163 17.50 8.31 -6.73
CA ASN A 163 18.62 7.71 -7.47
C ASN A 163 18.50 6.19 -7.70
N GLY A 164 17.29 5.73 -8.03
CA GLY A 164 17.03 4.31 -8.34
C GLY A 164 16.92 3.38 -7.12
N GLN A 165 16.65 3.90 -5.93
CA GLN A 165 16.26 3.09 -4.76
C GLN A 165 14.88 2.46 -4.94
N THR A 166 14.01 3.08 -5.72
CA THR A 166 12.70 2.57 -6.10
C THR A 166 12.75 1.83 -7.43
N TYR A 167 11.82 0.92 -7.66
CA TYR A 167 11.68 0.24 -8.95
C TYR A 167 11.29 1.24 -10.04
N ASP A 168 10.34 2.12 -9.74
CA ASP A 168 9.86 3.14 -10.65
C ASP A 168 10.79 4.36 -10.60
N ALA A 169 11.09 4.90 -11.79
CA ALA A 169 11.86 6.13 -11.91
C ALA A 169 10.94 7.30 -11.62
N PHE A 170 10.79 7.76 -10.46
CA PHE A 170 9.98 8.95 -10.17
C PHE A 170 10.33 10.10 -11.11
N GLU A 171 9.44 10.39 -12.03
CA GLU A 171 9.57 11.54 -12.91
C GLU A 171 9.21 12.83 -12.16
N SER A 172 9.72 13.95 -12.64
CA SER A 172 9.31 15.23 -12.11
C SER A 172 7.84 15.50 -12.44
N MET A 173 7.07 15.93 -11.46
CA MET A 173 5.70 16.43 -11.65
C MET A 173 5.69 17.87 -12.18
N VAL A 174 6.85 18.52 -12.22
CA VAL A 174 7.04 19.84 -12.83
C VAL A 174 7.88 19.68 -14.09
N THR A 175 7.39 20.16 -15.23
CA THR A 175 8.17 20.15 -16.47
C THR A 175 9.10 21.35 -16.50
N TRP A 176 10.38 21.11 -16.64
CA TRP A 176 11.44 22.12 -16.66
C TRP A 176 11.92 22.32 -18.10
N THR A 177 11.62 23.44 -18.69
CA THR A 177 12.02 23.77 -20.07
C THR A 177 12.99 24.95 -20.09
N ARG A 178 14.21 24.72 -20.56
CA ARG A 178 15.16 25.79 -20.80
C ARG A 178 14.90 26.40 -22.18
N LYS A 179 14.65 27.72 -22.24
CA LYS A 179 14.42 28.45 -23.46
C LYS A 179 15.74 28.79 -24.18
N VAL A 180 15.64 29.18 -25.45
CA VAL A 180 16.80 29.56 -26.28
C VAL A 180 17.55 30.76 -25.69
N ASP A 181 16.85 31.69 -25.06
CA ASP A 181 17.41 32.85 -24.39
C ASP A 181 18.10 32.54 -23.06
N GLY A 182 18.11 31.26 -22.66
CA GLY A 182 18.69 30.78 -21.41
C GLY A 182 17.77 30.87 -20.20
N SER A 183 16.59 31.47 -20.31
CA SER A 183 15.59 31.50 -19.25
C SER A 183 14.92 30.14 -19.06
N TRP A 184 14.26 29.94 -17.92
CA TRP A 184 13.52 28.72 -17.61
C TRP A 184 12.01 28.97 -17.66
N HIS A 185 11.29 27.98 -18.14
CA HIS A 185 9.85 27.85 -18.02
C HIS A 185 9.51 26.62 -17.22
N PHE A 186 8.59 26.74 -16.29
CA PHE A 186 8.10 25.67 -15.43
C PHE A 186 6.61 25.45 -15.69
N ASP A 187 6.24 24.21 -15.97
CA ASP A 187 4.86 23.80 -16.11
C ASP A 187 4.48 22.95 -14.91
N PHE A 188 3.45 23.32 -14.20
CA PHE A 188 2.97 22.71 -12.96
C PHE A 188 1.69 21.88 -13.15
N ASP A 189 1.23 21.67 -14.37
CA ASP A 189 -0.05 21.00 -14.65
C ASP A 189 -0.19 19.65 -13.94
N VAL A 190 0.85 18.83 -13.95
CA VAL A 190 0.84 17.53 -13.27
C VAL A 190 0.92 17.69 -11.76
N PHE A 191 1.76 18.60 -11.27
CA PHE A 191 1.91 18.90 -9.87
C PHE A 191 0.58 19.38 -9.26
N ASP A 192 -0.09 20.31 -9.91
CA ASP A 192 -1.35 20.88 -9.44
C ASP A 192 -2.45 19.80 -9.41
N LYS A 193 -2.61 19.02 -10.48
CA LYS A 193 -3.56 17.89 -10.52
C LYS A 193 -3.31 16.86 -9.42
N TRP A 194 -2.06 16.57 -9.13
CA TRP A 194 -1.69 15.65 -8.06
C TRP A 194 -2.05 16.20 -6.69
N VAL A 195 -1.68 17.45 -6.40
CA VAL A 195 -1.98 18.08 -5.12
C VAL A 195 -3.47 18.25 -4.91
N GLU A 196 -4.22 18.73 -5.92
CA GLU A 196 -5.68 18.84 -5.88
C GLU A 196 -6.34 17.48 -5.60
N PHE A 197 -5.94 16.43 -6.31
CA PHE A 197 -6.43 15.07 -6.09
C PHE A 197 -6.17 14.59 -4.66
N MET A 198 -4.99 14.82 -4.10
CA MET A 198 -4.65 14.42 -2.74
C MET A 198 -5.39 15.22 -1.67
N MET A 199 -5.66 16.50 -1.93
CA MET A 199 -6.45 17.35 -1.04
C MET A 199 -7.95 16.98 -1.05
N ASP A 200 -8.43 16.40 -2.15
CA ASP A 200 -9.84 15.96 -2.32
C ASP A 200 -10.07 14.51 -1.82
N THR A 201 -9.03 13.82 -1.41
CA THR A 201 -9.09 12.43 -0.96
C THR A 201 -9.13 12.30 0.55
#